data_8e3ac73b899e31f809e6763f16c00d54
#
_entry.id   8e3ac73b899e31f809e6763f16c00d54
#
_cell.length_a   1.000
_cell.length_b   1.000
_cell.length_c   1.000
_cell.angle_alpha   90.00
_cell.angle_beta   90.00
_cell.angle_gamma   90.00
#
_symmetry.space_group_name_H-M   'P 1'
#
loop_
_entity.id
_entity.type
_entity.pdbx_description
1 polymer ?
#
loop_
_entity_poly.entity_id
_entity_poly.type
_entity_poly.pdbx_seq_one_letter_code
_entity_poly.pdbx_strand_id
1 'polypeptide(L)'
;MDLKQLEYFVRVAELGSFTRASIALDVAQPSLSRQVRLLEVELRQTLLIRNGRGATPTEAGKLLLAHGRGILHQVERALEELGRVRGSLAGHVTVGLPTSLARVLTVPLTRAFRQHMPNASISIGEGLSVAMRESLINGRLDIAVLYNPQPGSDIEVSPLPDEELLLVQKRAPGSPESDGPISLKEVAQLPLVIPSRPNAIRMQVESEMAQVGCRP
;
A
#
# COMPACT_ATOMS: atom_id res chain seq x y z
N MET A 1 -15.67 6.60 -21.09
CA MET A 1 -15.03 6.89 -19.79
C MET A 1 -13.94 7.92 -20.03
N ASP A 2 -14.00 9.05 -19.38
CA ASP A 2 -12.93 10.04 -19.35
C ASP A 2 -12.29 10.15 -17.95
N LEU A 3 -11.14 10.83 -17.85
CA LEU A 3 -10.39 10.94 -16.59
C LEU A 3 -11.18 11.70 -15.52
N LYS A 4 -11.98 12.67 -15.90
CA LYS A 4 -12.79 13.45 -14.97
C LYS A 4 -13.91 12.62 -14.36
N GLN A 5 -14.57 11.79 -15.16
CA GLN A 5 -15.58 10.85 -14.69
C GLN A 5 -14.98 9.83 -13.75
N LEU A 6 -13.77 9.32 -14.07
CA LEU A 6 -13.04 8.37 -13.23
C LEU A 6 -12.65 9.00 -11.90
N GLU A 7 -12.11 10.23 -11.91
CA GLU A 7 -11.76 10.99 -10.70
C GLU A 7 -12.98 11.21 -9.80
N TYR A 8 -14.09 11.60 -10.39
CA TYR A 8 -15.33 11.83 -9.65
C TYR A 8 -15.84 10.55 -8.97
N PHE A 9 -15.83 9.44 -9.70
CA PHE A 9 -16.19 8.15 -9.16
C PHE A 9 -15.26 7.74 -8.01
N VAL A 10 -13.93 7.79 -8.22
CA VAL A 10 -12.93 7.43 -7.21
C VAL A 10 -13.14 8.25 -5.94
N ARG A 11 -13.29 9.57 -6.07
CA ARG A 11 -13.47 10.45 -4.91
C ARG A 11 -14.78 10.18 -4.16
N VAL A 12 -15.89 9.89 -4.85
CA VAL A 12 -17.16 9.50 -4.20
C VAL A 12 -17.02 8.17 -3.47
N ALA A 13 -16.36 7.19 -4.10
CA ALA A 13 -16.16 5.87 -3.53
C ALA A 13 -15.29 5.91 -2.27
N GLU A 14 -14.23 6.73 -2.27
CA GLU A 14 -13.32 6.91 -1.12
C GLU A 14 -14.00 7.62 0.06
N LEU A 15 -14.67 8.70 -0.22
CA LEU A 15 -15.32 9.50 0.81
C LEU A 15 -16.68 8.92 1.25
N GLY A 16 -17.22 7.95 0.50
CA GLY A 16 -18.52 7.34 0.78
C GLY A 16 -19.69 8.32 0.69
N SER A 17 -19.52 9.49 0.05
CA SER A 17 -20.53 10.55 0.02
C SER A 17 -20.34 11.47 -1.17
N PHE A 18 -21.42 11.67 -1.95
CA PHE A 18 -21.45 12.64 -3.05
C PHE A 18 -21.26 14.09 -2.56
N THR A 19 -21.81 14.43 -1.40
CA THR A 19 -21.68 15.78 -0.83
C THR A 19 -20.25 16.04 -0.38
N ARG A 20 -19.60 15.10 0.33
CA ARG A 20 -18.20 15.26 0.73
C ARG A 20 -17.27 15.33 -0.48
N ALA A 21 -17.53 14.50 -1.50
CA ALA A 21 -16.75 14.50 -2.72
C ALA A 21 -16.91 15.79 -3.51
N SER A 22 -18.10 16.34 -3.60
CA SER A 22 -18.34 17.61 -4.29
C SER A 22 -17.63 18.80 -3.63
N ILE A 23 -17.58 18.82 -2.30
CA ILE A 23 -16.81 19.82 -1.54
C ILE A 23 -15.30 19.63 -1.79
N ALA A 24 -14.80 18.40 -1.72
CA ALA A 24 -13.39 18.11 -1.89
C ALA A 24 -12.88 18.42 -3.33
N LEU A 25 -13.75 18.34 -4.33
CA LEU A 25 -13.44 18.59 -5.74
C LEU A 25 -13.82 20.01 -6.19
N ASP A 26 -14.42 20.80 -5.30
CA ASP A 26 -14.94 22.13 -5.59
C ASP A 26 -15.89 22.16 -6.81
N VAL A 27 -16.87 21.23 -6.81
CA VAL A 27 -17.86 21.11 -7.87
C VAL A 27 -19.28 21.01 -7.30
N ALA A 28 -20.28 21.42 -8.11
CA ALA A 28 -21.67 21.25 -7.73
C ALA A 28 -22.06 19.75 -7.65
N GLN A 29 -22.64 19.33 -6.54
CA GLN A 29 -23.03 17.93 -6.31
C GLN A 29 -23.93 17.35 -7.41
N PRO A 30 -24.91 18.08 -8.00
CA PRO A 30 -25.69 17.57 -9.13
C PRO A 30 -24.83 17.25 -10.36
N SER A 31 -23.80 18.06 -10.65
CA SER A 31 -22.86 17.83 -11.75
C SER A 31 -22.04 16.57 -11.50
N LEU A 32 -21.46 16.43 -10.31
CA LEU A 32 -20.74 15.23 -9.88
C LEU A 32 -21.59 13.97 -10.04
N SER A 33 -22.82 13.99 -9.51
CA SER A 33 -23.76 12.88 -9.58
C SER A 33 -24.12 12.48 -11.00
N ARG A 34 -24.30 13.47 -11.87
CA ARG A 34 -24.57 13.26 -13.30
C ARG A 34 -23.39 12.58 -14.01
N GLN A 35 -22.17 13.04 -13.76
CA GLN A 35 -20.97 12.47 -14.41
C GLN A 35 -20.71 11.03 -13.98
N VAL A 36 -20.86 10.72 -12.69
CA VAL A 36 -20.78 9.33 -12.21
C VAL A 36 -21.85 8.46 -12.83
N ARG A 37 -23.09 8.96 -12.96
CA ARG A 37 -24.16 8.21 -13.63
C ARG A 37 -23.87 7.98 -15.12
N LEU A 38 -23.29 8.95 -15.84
CA LEU A 38 -22.88 8.77 -17.23
C LEU A 38 -21.81 7.68 -17.36
N LEU A 39 -20.86 7.64 -16.44
CA LEU A 39 -19.86 6.57 -16.36
C LEU A 39 -20.52 5.19 -16.16
N GLU A 40 -21.47 5.07 -15.21
CA GLU A 40 -22.21 3.84 -14.98
C GLU A 40 -22.97 3.36 -16.22
N VAL A 41 -23.61 4.29 -16.95
CA VAL A 41 -24.33 4.01 -18.20
C VAL A 41 -23.37 3.54 -19.29
N GLU A 42 -22.25 4.24 -19.48
CA GLU A 42 -21.25 3.89 -20.50
C GLU A 42 -20.66 2.50 -20.25
N LEU A 43 -20.32 2.20 -19.00
CA LEU A 43 -19.77 0.91 -18.60
C LEU A 43 -20.83 -0.19 -18.47
N ARG A 44 -22.11 0.16 -18.56
CA ARG A 44 -23.27 -0.72 -18.33
C ARG A 44 -23.18 -1.45 -16.98
N GLN A 45 -22.66 -0.78 -15.97
CA GLN A 45 -22.46 -1.30 -14.62
C GLN A 45 -22.91 -0.29 -13.59
N THR A 46 -23.61 -0.74 -12.56
CA THR A 46 -23.80 0.05 -11.35
C THR A 46 -22.53 -0.03 -10.51
N LEU A 47 -21.89 1.11 -10.30
CA LEU A 47 -20.63 1.19 -9.56
C LEU A 47 -20.83 1.54 -8.08
N LEU A 48 -21.90 2.30 -7.77
CA LEU A 48 -22.19 2.78 -6.43
C LEU A 48 -23.62 2.44 -6.01
N ILE A 49 -23.77 1.87 -4.83
CA ILE A 49 -25.04 1.72 -4.14
C ILE A 49 -25.26 2.98 -3.32
N ARG A 50 -26.36 3.70 -3.61
CA ARG A 50 -26.79 4.90 -2.88
C ARG A 50 -27.80 4.51 -1.83
N ASN A 51 -27.52 4.84 -0.59
CA ASN A 51 -28.45 4.65 0.52
C ASN A 51 -28.55 5.94 1.34
N GLY A 52 -29.51 6.03 2.24
CA GLY A 52 -29.71 7.22 3.10
C GLY A 52 -28.50 7.58 3.98
N ARG A 53 -27.46 6.74 4.03
CA ARG A 53 -26.23 6.92 4.80
C ARG A 53 -25.01 7.30 3.95
N GLY A 54 -25.14 7.26 2.60
CA GLY A 54 -24.05 7.62 1.70
C GLY A 54 -24.01 6.81 0.40
N ALA A 55 -22.81 6.57 -0.11
CA ALA A 55 -22.55 5.81 -1.32
C ALA A 55 -21.45 4.75 -1.04
N THR A 56 -21.76 3.49 -1.34
CA THR A 56 -20.80 2.37 -1.18
C THR A 56 -20.53 1.70 -2.52
N PRO A 57 -19.27 1.33 -2.84
CA PRO A 57 -18.96 0.63 -4.08
C PRO A 57 -19.61 -0.75 -4.15
N THR A 58 -20.15 -1.11 -5.32
CA THR A 58 -20.50 -2.49 -5.71
C THR A 58 -19.22 -3.30 -5.93
N GLU A 59 -19.33 -4.59 -6.26
CA GLU A 59 -18.14 -5.39 -6.65
C GLU A 59 -17.47 -4.82 -7.92
N ALA A 60 -18.26 -4.42 -8.93
CA ALA A 60 -17.74 -3.72 -10.10
C ALA A 60 -17.10 -2.36 -9.72
N GLY A 61 -17.71 -1.64 -8.77
CA GLY A 61 -17.18 -0.41 -8.23
C GLY A 61 -15.86 -0.60 -7.48
N LYS A 62 -15.70 -1.65 -6.68
CA LYS A 62 -14.44 -1.97 -6.01
C LYS A 62 -13.31 -2.25 -7.01
N LEU A 63 -13.62 -3.02 -8.06
CA LEU A 63 -12.67 -3.30 -9.13
C LEU A 63 -12.24 -2.02 -9.85
N LEU A 64 -13.21 -1.19 -10.26
CA LEU A 64 -12.91 0.07 -10.94
C LEU A 64 -12.17 1.05 -10.00
N LEU A 65 -12.48 1.08 -8.70
CA LEU A 65 -11.78 1.89 -7.71
C LEU A 65 -10.30 1.51 -7.61
N ALA A 66 -10.01 0.19 -7.59
CA ALA A 66 -8.64 -0.30 -7.52
C ALA A 66 -7.82 0.13 -8.75
N HIS A 67 -8.36 -0.04 -9.96
CA HIS A 67 -7.71 0.38 -11.20
C HIS A 67 -7.70 1.91 -11.36
N GLY A 68 -8.79 2.57 -11.02
CA GLY A 68 -8.96 4.01 -11.17
C GLY A 68 -7.93 4.83 -10.40
N ARG A 69 -7.58 4.40 -9.19
CA ARG A 69 -6.50 5.00 -8.40
C ARG A 69 -5.17 4.94 -9.14
N GLY A 70 -4.82 3.78 -9.68
CA GLY A 70 -3.58 3.61 -10.44
C GLY A 70 -3.55 4.47 -11.71
N ILE A 71 -4.65 4.52 -12.47
CA ILE A 71 -4.75 5.34 -13.68
C ILE A 71 -4.57 6.82 -13.36
N LEU A 72 -5.27 7.35 -12.35
CA LEU A 72 -5.17 8.74 -11.95
C LEU A 72 -3.74 9.07 -11.46
N HIS A 73 -3.14 8.20 -10.67
CA HIS A 73 -1.76 8.37 -10.22
C HIS A 73 -0.76 8.38 -11.38
N GLN A 74 -0.91 7.51 -12.39
CA GLN A 74 -0.06 7.52 -13.58
C GLN A 74 -0.22 8.80 -14.40
N VAL A 75 -1.43 9.37 -14.47
CA VAL A 75 -1.65 10.66 -15.13
C VAL A 75 -0.95 11.78 -14.37
N GLU A 76 -1.07 11.82 -13.04
CA GLU A 76 -0.35 12.78 -12.20
C GLU A 76 1.16 12.68 -12.41
N ARG A 77 1.72 11.46 -12.38
CA ARG A 77 3.14 11.22 -12.67
C ARG A 77 3.57 11.74 -14.03
N ALA A 78 2.80 11.47 -15.07
CA ALA A 78 3.12 11.94 -16.41
C ALA A 78 3.17 13.47 -16.47
N LEU A 79 2.25 14.17 -15.81
CA LEU A 79 2.25 15.64 -15.71
C LEU A 79 3.44 16.16 -14.92
N GLU A 80 3.82 15.49 -13.83
CA GLU A 80 4.99 15.84 -13.02
C GLU A 80 6.31 15.65 -13.79
N GLU A 81 6.46 14.55 -14.52
CA GLU A 81 7.62 14.29 -15.37
C GLU A 81 7.80 15.35 -16.44
N LEU A 82 6.70 15.77 -17.08
CA LEU A 82 6.71 16.90 -17.99
C LEU A 82 7.08 18.23 -17.30
N GLY A 83 6.67 18.40 -16.04
CA GLY A 83 7.06 19.54 -15.20
C GLY A 83 8.55 19.57 -14.85
N ARG A 84 9.18 18.41 -14.63
CA ARG A 84 10.63 18.27 -14.35
C ARG A 84 11.50 18.76 -15.51
N VAL A 85 11.05 18.62 -16.73
CA VAL A 85 11.74 19.17 -17.92
C VAL A 85 11.90 20.69 -17.80
N ARG A 86 11.09 21.35 -16.96
CA ARG A 86 11.15 22.81 -16.68
C ARG A 86 11.98 23.16 -15.44
N GLY A 87 12.68 22.20 -14.82
CA GLY A 87 13.66 22.44 -13.75
C GLY A 87 13.09 22.53 -12.33
N SER A 88 11.86 22.10 -12.08
CA SER A 88 11.28 22.12 -10.72
C SER A 88 11.28 20.71 -10.11
N LEU A 89 11.96 20.55 -8.97
CA LEU A 89 11.81 19.39 -8.07
C LEU A 89 10.52 19.56 -7.25
N ALA A 90 9.39 19.53 -7.93
CA ALA A 90 8.07 19.56 -7.33
C ALA A 90 7.33 18.31 -7.76
N GLY A 91 6.40 17.83 -6.96
CA GLY A 91 5.60 16.65 -7.25
C GLY A 91 5.16 15.92 -5.99
N HIS A 92 4.50 14.79 -6.19
CA HIS A 92 4.02 13.92 -5.14
C HIS A 92 4.68 12.55 -5.23
N VAL A 93 5.16 12.01 -4.11
CA VAL A 93 5.75 10.66 -4.03
C VAL A 93 4.96 9.83 -3.02
N THR A 94 4.54 8.65 -3.45
CA THR A 94 3.84 7.67 -2.61
C THR A 94 4.79 6.53 -2.23
N VAL A 95 4.99 6.35 -0.92
CA VAL A 95 5.91 5.35 -0.37
C VAL A 95 5.14 4.34 0.47
N GLY A 96 5.38 3.06 0.21
CA GLY A 96 4.83 1.95 0.99
C GLY A 96 5.86 1.40 1.99
N LEU A 97 5.49 1.26 3.25
CA LEU A 97 6.35 0.69 4.29
C LEU A 97 5.65 -0.47 5.02
N PRO A 98 6.34 -1.60 5.28
CA PRO A 98 5.85 -2.59 6.22
C PRO A 98 5.60 -1.97 7.59
N THR A 99 4.59 -2.44 8.31
CA THR A 99 4.17 -1.90 9.62
C THR A 99 5.33 -1.75 10.63
N SER A 100 6.24 -2.71 10.68
CA SER A 100 7.42 -2.65 11.55
C SER A 100 8.34 -1.50 11.20
N LEU A 101 8.64 -1.32 9.91
CA LEU A 101 9.49 -0.25 9.41
C LEU A 101 8.79 1.12 9.44
N ALA A 102 7.49 1.18 9.19
CA ALA A 102 6.73 2.42 9.27
C ALA A 102 6.84 3.09 10.64
N ARG A 103 6.84 2.29 11.71
CA ARG A 103 7.01 2.79 13.09
C ARG A 103 8.32 3.51 13.33
N VAL A 104 9.37 3.12 12.63
CA VAL A 104 10.73 3.63 12.84
C VAL A 104 11.07 4.68 11.76
N LEU A 105 10.69 4.43 10.52
CA LEU A 105 11.16 5.22 9.37
C LEU A 105 10.27 6.42 9.03
N THR A 106 8.96 6.39 9.34
CA THR A 106 8.05 7.47 8.90
C THR A 106 8.51 8.86 9.32
N VAL A 107 8.92 9.04 10.57
CA VAL A 107 9.34 10.35 11.07
C VAL A 107 10.69 10.79 10.47
N PRO A 108 11.77 10.00 10.54
CA PRO A 108 13.06 10.41 9.96
C PRO A 108 12.99 10.59 8.45
N LEU A 109 12.27 9.73 7.74
CA LEU A 109 12.07 9.84 6.30
C LEU A 109 11.34 11.13 5.93
N THR A 110 10.23 11.45 6.62
CA THR A 110 9.49 12.69 6.38
C THR A 110 10.33 13.93 6.65
N ARG A 111 11.15 13.92 7.70
CA ARG A 111 12.06 15.03 8.01
C ARG A 111 13.12 15.22 6.92
N ALA A 112 13.79 14.14 6.53
CA ALA A 112 14.81 14.17 5.48
C ALA A 112 14.20 14.61 4.13
N PHE A 113 13.04 14.09 3.77
CA PHE A 113 12.34 14.44 2.56
C PHE A 113 12.01 15.95 2.51
N ARG A 114 11.41 16.50 3.56
CA ARG A 114 11.09 17.93 3.64
C ARG A 114 12.31 18.84 3.58
N GLN A 115 13.43 18.38 4.13
CA GLN A 115 14.68 19.12 4.11
C GLN A 115 15.30 19.19 2.71
N HIS A 116 15.27 18.07 1.96
CA HIS A 116 15.92 17.98 0.66
C HIS A 116 15.00 18.34 -0.52
N MET A 117 13.69 18.20 -0.34
CA MET A 117 12.67 18.41 -1.37
C MET A 117 11.51 19.27 -0.83
N PRO A 118 11.76 20.57 -0.49
CA PRO A 118 10.77 21.41 0.18
C PRO A 118 9.52 21.70 -0.67
N ASN A 119 9.63 21.61 -2.00
CA ASN A 119 8.55 21.87 -2.95
C ASN A 119 7.79 20.58 -3.38
N ALA A 120 8.20 19.41 -2.87
CA ALA A 120 7.54 18.16 -3.14
C ALA A 120 6.72 17.69 -1.92
N SER A 121 5.74 16.83 -2.15
CA SER A 121 4.93 16.20 -1.12
C SER A 121 5.18 14.69 -1.07
N ILE A 122 5.04 14.10 0.11
CA ILE A 122 5.18 12.66 0.33
C ILE A 122 3.95 12.11 1.02
N SER A 123 3.43 10.98 0.52
CA SER A 123 2.46 10.14 1.20
C SER A 123 3.12 8.84 1.62
N ILE A 124 2.93 8.43 2.87
CA ILE A 124 3.45 7.16 3.37
C ILE A 124 2.27 6.27 3.73
N GLY A 125 2.17 5.14 3.02
CA GLY A 125 1.21 4.08 3.29
C GLY A 125 1.85 2.92 4.05
N GLU A 126 1.07 2.26 4.89
CA GLU A 126 1.48 1.10 5.68
C GLU A 126 0.71 -0.14 5.26
N GLY A 127 1.39 -1.28 5.19
CA GLY A 127 0.73 -2.53 4.82
C GLY A 127 1.65 -3.74 4.72
N LEU A 128 1.10 -4.86 4.25
CA LEU A 128 1.85 -6.09 4.01
C LEU A 128 2.59 -6.03 2.67
N SER A 129 3.77 -6.64 2.59
CA SER A 129 4.60 -6.67 1.38
C SER A 129 3.85 -7.15 0.13
N VAL A 130 2.95 -8.11 0.26
CA VAL A 130 2.13 -8.62 -0.85
C VAL A 130 1.22 -7.51 -1.42
N ALA A 131 0.49 -6.82 -0.56
CA ALA A 131 -0.41 -5.73 -0.97
C ALA A 131 0.36 -4.52 -1.52
N MET A 132 1.54 -4.24 -0.98
CA MET A 132 2.40 -3.17 -1.47
C MET A 132 2.99 -3.48 -2.83
N ARG A 133 3.45 -4.72 -3.06
CA ARG A 133 3.89 -5.16 -4.37
C ARG A 133 2.80 -5.00 -5.42
N GLU A 134 1.58 -5.42 -5.09
CA GLU A 134 0.42 -5.21 -5.97
C GLU A 134 0.15 -3.71 -6.22
N SER A 135 0.32 -2.88 -5.20
CA SER A 135 0.16 -1.44 -5.34
C SER A 135 1.23 -0.78 -6.21
N LEU A 136 2.48 -1.26 -6.17
CA LEU A 136 3.54 -0.84 -7.10
C LEU A 136 3.20 -1.20 -8.54
N ILE A 137 2.84 -2.48 -8.80
CA ILE A 137 2.49 -2.96 -10.14
C ILE A 137 1.30 -2.18 -10.72
N ASN A 138 0.31 -1.89 -9.89
CA ASN A 138 -0.87 -1.11 -10.30
C ASN A 138 -0.64 0.41 -10.31
N GLY A 139 0.59 0.88 -10.10
CA GLY A 139 0.94 2.29 -10.11
C GLY A 139 0.29 3.13 -9.00
N ARG A 140 -0.08 2.52 -7.87
CA ARG A 140 -0.62 3.21 -6.68
C ARG A 140 0.46 3.64 -5.70
N LEU A 141 1.64 3.06 -5.81
CA LEU A 141 2.84 3.43 -5.09
C LEU A 141 3.97 3.66 -6.09
N ASP A 142 4.85 4.60 -5.80
CA ASP A 142 6.08 4.85 -6.55
C ASP A 142 7.23 4.01 -6.03
N ILE A 143 7.32 3.88 -4.72
CA ILE A 143 8.38 3.16 -4.01
C ILE A 143 7.73 2.34 -2.89
N ALA A 144 8.26 1.14 -2.62
CA ALA A 144 7.91 0.40 -1.41
C ALA A 144 9.09 -0.39 -0.87
N VAL A 145 9.15 -0.52 0.45
CA VAL A 145 10.02 -1.50 1.09
C VAL A 145 9.26 -2.81 1.22
N LEU A 146 9.86 -3.89 0.74
CA LEU A 146 9.24 -5.21 0.73
C LEU A 146 10.17 -6.22 1.40
N TYR A 147 9.61 -7.12 2.18
CA TYR A 147 10.37 -8.28 2.69
C TYR A 147 10.43 -9.37 1.63
N ASN A 148 11.64 -9.78 1.25
CA ASN A 148 11.92 -10.89 0.32
C ASN A 148 11.02 -10.89 -0.92
N PRO A 149 10.99 -9.79 -1.71
CA PRO A 149 10.16 -9.72 -2.89
C PRO A 149 10.61 -10.77 -3.90
N GLN A 150 9.65 -11.48 -4.51
CA GLN A 150 9.96 -12.35 -5.64
C GLN A 150 10.42 -11.50 -6.82
N PRO A 151 11.52 -11.86 -7.48
CA PRO A 151 11.96 -11.18 -8.70
C PRO A 151 10.86 -11.19 -9.77
N GLY A 152 10.76 -10.13 -10.54
CA GLY A 152 9.81 -9.99 -11.64
C GLY A 152 10.22 -8.85 -12.55
N SER A 153 9.70 -8.84 -13.78
CA SER A 153 9.96 -7.78 -14.76
C SER A 153 9.21 -6.47 -14.47
N ASP A 154 8.26 -6.52 -13.54
CA ASP A 154 7.28 -5.44 -13.33
C ASP A 154 7.74 -4.39 -12.32
N ILE A 155 8.77 -4.70 -11.54
CA ILE A 155 9.34 -3.81 -10.52
C ILE A 155 10.86 -3.91 -10.51
N GLU A 156 11.53 -2.78 -10.32
CA GLU A 156 12.96 -2.73 -10.04
C GLU A 156 13.19 -2.95 -8.55
N VAL A 157 14.12 -3.84 -8.20
CA VAL A 157 14.43 -4.20 -6.82
C VAL A 157 15.87 -3.81 -6.50
N SER A 158 16.05 -2.97 -5.48
CA SER A 158 17.35 -2.66 -4.89
C SER A 158 17.43 -3.29 -3.50
N PRO A 159 18.46 -4.12 -3.21
CA PRO A 159 18.59 -4.77 -1.93
C PRO A 159 18.87 -3.75 -0.81
N LEU A 160 18.25 -3.95 0.33
CA LEU A 160 18.55 -3.30 1.60
C LEU A 160 19.30 -4.30 2.52
N PRO A 161 19.90 -3.84 3.63
CA PRO A 161 20.51 -4.74 4.61
C PRO A 161 19.55 -5.83 5.09
N ASP A 162 20.10 -7.02 5.32
CA ASP A 162 19.35 -8.14 5.89
C ASP A 162 19.02 -7.87 7.36
N GLU A 163 17.82 -8.30 7.79
CA GLU A 163 17.39 -8.31 9.18
C GLU A 163 17.37 -9.73 9.72
N GLU A 164 17.92 -9.93 10.91
CA GLU A 164 17.86 -11.21 11.61
C GLU A 164 16.48 -11.42 12.23
N LEU A 165 15.95 -12.63 12.12
CA LEU A 165 14.75 -13.04 12.84
C LEU A 165 15.12 -13.50 14.26
N LEU A 166 14.47 -12.92 15.26
CA LEU A 166 14.69 -13.23 16.64
C LEU A 166 13.52 -14.05 17.22
N LEU A 167 13.85 -15.09 17.98
CA LEU A 167 12.88 -15.78 18.83
C LEU A 167 12.72 -15.02 20.15
N VAL A 168 11.52 -14.50 20.39
CA VAL A 168 11.18 -13.80 21.63
C VAL A 168 10.37 -14.72 22.53
N GLN A 169 10.82 -14.91 23.77
CA GLN A 169 10.13 -15.70 24.77
C GLN A 169 10.16 -15.07 26.15
N LYS A 170 9.22 -15.47 27.00
CA LYS A 170 9.22 -15.02 28.38
C LYS A 170 10.43 -15.62 29.10
N ARG A 171 11.25 -14.78 29.72
CA ARG A 171 12.38 -15.22 30.53
C ARG A 171 11.90 -15.71 31.89
N ALA A 172 12.35 -16.89 32.31
CA ALA A 172 12.16 -17.34 33.69
C ALA A 172 13.17 -16.65 34.62
N PRO A 173 12.80 -16.29 35.86
CA PRO A 173 13.74 -15.71 36.82
C PRO A 173 14.93 -16.66 37.03
N GLY A 174 16.16 -16.14 36.89
CA GLY A 174 17.40 -16.92 37.09
C GLY A 174 17.87 -17.74 35.88
N SER A 175 17.17 -17.68 34.73
CA SER A 175 17.68 -18.33 33.52
C SER A 175 18.91 -17.61 32.98
N PRO A 176 19.94 -18.35 32.49
CA PRO A 176 21.10 -17.73 31.85
C PRO A 176 20.66 -16.96 30.60
N GLU A 177 21.40 -15.92 30.26
CA GLU A 177 21.25 -15.25 28.97
C GLU A 177 21.68 -16.22 27.88
N SER A 178 20.75 -16.56 26.99
CA SER A 178 21.03 -17.31 25.78
C SER A 178 20.92 -16.32 24.62
N ASP A 179 22.02 -15.67 24.30
CA ASP A 179 22.11 -14.73 23.18
C ASP A 179 22.61 -15.40 21.90
N GLY A 180 22.68 -16.73 21.89
CA GLY A 180 23.14 -17.52 20.75
C GLY A 180 22.02 -17.89 19.76
N PRO A 181 22.40 -18.25 18.52
CA PRO A 181 21.46 -18.74 17.53
C PRO A 181 20.80 -20.05 18.01
N ILE A 182 19.50 -20.16 17.82
CA ILE A 182 18.71 -21.35 18.07
C ILE A 182 18.40 -22.08 16.75
N SER A 183 18.46 -23.40 16.74
CA SER A 183 18.16 -24.16 15.54
C SER A 183 16.66 -24.16 15.23
N LEU A 184 16.31 -24.19 13.93
CA LEU A 184 14.90 -24.25 13.51
C LEU A 184 14.21 -25.54 14.00
N LYS A 185 14.95 -26.63 14.22
CA LYS A 185 14.42 -27.87 14.78
C LYS A 185 14.01 -27.71 16.25
N GLU A 186 14.75 -26.93 17.00
CA GLU A 186 14.40 -26.62 18.39
C GLU A 186 13.21 -25.64 18.42
N VAL A 187 13.21 -24.61 17.55
CA VAL A 187 12.08 -23.68 17.43
C VAL A 187 10.78 -24.40 17.08
N ALA A 188 10.84 -25.43 16.22
CA ALA A 188 9.66 -26.22 15.82
C ALA A 188 9.03 -27.03 16.96
N GLN A 189 9.73 -27.21 18.09
CA GLN A 189 9.18 -27.88 19.27
C GLN A 189 8.45 -26.91 20.22
N LEU A 190 8.51 -25.61 19.95
CA LEU A 190 7.92 -24.59 20.79
C LEU A 190 6.52 -24.19 20.27
N PRO A 191 5.60 -23.81 21.16
CA PRO A 191 4.35 -23.19 20.76
C PRO A 191 4.64 -21.80 20.20
N LEU A 192 4.53 -21.63 18.88
CA LEU A 192 4.88 -20.38 18.19
C LEU A 192 3.67 -19.48 18.02
N VAL A 193 3.90 -18.19 18.25
CA VAL A 193 3.00 -17.12 17.84
C VAL A 193 3.65 -16.40 16.67
N ILE A 194 3.12 -16.63 15.48
CA ILE A 194 3.60 -16.02 14.24
C ILE A 194 2.42 -15.38 13.48
N PRO A 195 2.66 -14.38 12.61
CA PRO A 195 1.60 -13.78 11.83
C PRO A 195 0.83 -14.80 10.98
N SER A 196 -0.42 -14.50 10.64
CA SER A 196 -1.21 -15.31 9.69
C SER A 196 -0.83 -15.00 8.23
N ARG A 197 -1.11 -15.95 7.32
CA ARG A 197 -0.97 -15.70 5.88
C ARG A 197 -1.98 -14.63 5.40
N PRO A 198 -1.61 -13.82 4.40
CA PRO A 198 -0.33 -13.74 3.69
C PRO A 198 0.63 -12.75 4.39
N ASN A 199 1.66 -13.25 5.04
CA ASN A 199 2.69 -12.43 5.68
C ASN A 199 4.07 -12.95 5.28
N ALA A 200 4.98 -12.06 4.86
CA ALA A 200 6.28 -12.45 4.33
C ALA A 200 7.15 -13.17 5.36
N ILE A 201 7.14 -12.71 6.63
CA ILE A 201 7.90 -13.35 7.72
C ILE A 201 7.39 -14.77 7.95
N ARG A 202 6.07 -14.96 8.02
CA ARG A 202 5.50 -16.30 8.15
C ARG A 202 5.90 -17.20 7.00
N MET A 203 5.78 -16.73 5.78
CA MET A 203 6.13 -17.52 4.59
C MET A 203 7.59 -17.93 4.60
N GLN A 204 8.48 -17.04 5.05
CA GLN A 204 9.89 -17.35 5.20
C GLN A 204 10.14 -18.41 6.29
N VAL A 205 9.60 -18.22 7.48
CA VAL A 205 9.72 -19.19 8.57
C VAL A 205 9.23 -20.59 8.14
N GLU A 206 8.06 -20.66 7.48
CA GLU A 206 7.53 -21.92 6.94
C GLU A 206 8.45 -22.54 5.88
N SER A 207 9.02 -21.73 4.99
CA SER A 207 9.96 -22.18 3.96
C SER A 207 11.24 -22.75 4.56
N GLU A 208 11.86 -21.99 5.47
CA GLU A 208 13.11 -22.42 6.13
C GLU A 208 12.90 -23.67 7.00
N MET A 209 11.80 -23.75 7.75
CA MET A 209 11.46 -24.94 8.53
C MET A 209 11.21 -26.17 7.64
N ALA A 210 10.57 -25.98 6.48
CA ALA A 210 10.34 -27.06 5.53
C ALA A 210 11.64 -27.62 4.98
N GLN A 211 12.67 -26.79 4.74
CA GLN A 211 14.00 -27.24 4.28
C GLN A 211 14.70 -28.17 5.28
N VAL A 212 14.45 -27.99 6.58
CA VAL A 212 14.98 -28.87 7.64
C VAL A 212 14.00 -29.95 8.08
N GLY A 213 12.90 -30.14 7.34
CA GLY A 213 11.91 -31.18 7.58
C GLY A 213 10.96 -30.91 8.75
N CYS A 214 10.83 -29.63 9.17
CA CYS A 214 9.98 -29.21 10.27
C CYS A 214 8.79 -28.38 9.78
N ARG A 215 7.84 -28.12 10.68
CA ARG A 215 6.70 -27.20 10.49
C ARG A 215 6.57 -26.31 11.72
N PRO A 216 6.15 -25.03 11.54
CA PRO A 216 5.85 -24.14 12.67
C PRO A 216 4.55 -24.52 13.37
#